data_823a7d3a68bd6662627ff1a46e8f9416
#
_entry.id   823a7d3a68bd6662627ff1a46e8f9416
#
_cell.length_a   1.000
_cell.length_b   1.000
_cell.length_c   1.000
_cell.angle_alpha   90.00
_cell.angle_beta   90.00
_cell.angle_gamma   90.00
#
_symmetry.space_group_name_H-M   'P 1'
#
loop_
_entity.id
_entity.type
_entity.pdbx_description
1 polymer ?
#
loop_
_entity_poly.entity_id
_entity_poly.type
_entity_poly.pdbx_seq_one_letter_code
_entity_poly.pdbx_strand_id
1 'polypeptide(L)'
;DKIWDINKNIITEKFEGKRKTIRQKPLNFLNNLIHNFNFKVPSGVPKMAAMLVGYFSYDAIRYVEKIPDRCIDDLKIPDVRLSRPRNLIIYDNLKKKIYFIENIYAETNIRNYFDKYQSIKKKFETFEDYSNIKLPTKFNHQKNKNKIKSNVSKKQFKNYVKRAKNYIAKGDVFQVVLSQRFERKINKTPLEIYNHLRLSNPSPFMFYFNFSDFKILGSSPEILVRLRDNKITIRPIAGTRPRGRTKAQDFKYKNDLLKDKKELSEHLMLLDLGRNDVGKVSKINTVKVTESFTIEKYSHVMHIVSNVEGEFDNKNSIFEALLSGFPAGTVSGAPKIRAMEIIDKLEKNKRKLYAGGIGYFTSSKEFDTCITLRTALIKDDKFYVQSGAGIVADSIPEKEYQETVNKAKALMKAVD
;
A
#
# COMPACT_ATOMS: atom_id res chain seq x y z
N ASP A 1 -18.73 10.13 -0.32
CA ASP A 1 -19.28 11.33 0.32
C ASP A 1 -18.32 12.51 0.16
N LYS A 2 -17.18 12.54 0.86
CA LYS A 2 -16.21 13.63 0.80
C LYS A 2 -14.85 13.11 0.41
N ILE A 3 -14.14 13.82 -0.48
CA ILE A 3 -12.83 13.43 -0.98
C ILE A 3 -11.87 14.59 -0.82
N TRP A 4 -10.65 14.32 -0.36
CA TRP A 4 -9.55 15.27 -0.29
C TRP A 4 -8.39 14.80 -1.15
N ASP A 5 -8.02 15.64 -2.12
CA ASP A 5 -6.81 15.51 -2.92
C ASP A 5 -5.74 16.45 -2.40
N ILE A 6 -4.59 15.94 -2.06
CA ILE A 6 -3.46 16.72 -1.56
C ILE A 6 -2.29 16.64 -2.54
N ASN A 7 -1.84 17.79 -3.01
CA ASN A 7 -0.67 17.94 -3.87
C ASN A 7 0.18 19.10 -3.33
N LYS A 8 1.33 18.80 -2.77
CA LYS A 8 2.15 19.80 -2.09
C LYS A 8 1.28 20.58 -1.08
N ASN A 9 1.29 21.89 -1.10
CA ASN A 9 0.51 22.75 -0.18
C ASN A 9 -0.91 23.07 -0.69
N ILE A 10 -1.38 22.36 -1.73
CA ILE A 10 -2.72 22.55 -2.30
C ILE A 10 -3.58 21.35 -1.96
N ILE A 11 -4.66 21.60 -1.23
CA ILE A 11 -5.67 20.61 -0.87
C ILE A 11 -6.95 20.93 -1.64
N THR A 12 -7.48 19.98 -2.36
CA THR A 12 -8.78 20.09 -3.03
C THR A 12 -9.79 19.22 -2.32
N GLU A 13 -10.75 19.84 -1.67
CA GLU A 13 -11.90 19.15 -1.06
C GLU A 13 -13.01 19.06 -2.10
N LYS A 14 -13.61 17.87 -2.25
CA LYS A 14 -14.75 17.58 -3.13
C LYS A 14 -15.90 17.05 -2.29
N PHE A 15 -17.06 17.70 -2.35
CA PHE A 15 -18.25 17.30 -1.62
C PHE A 15 -19.49 17.71 -2.40
N GLU A 16 -20.41 16.78 -2.66
CA GLU A 16 -21.68 17.03 -3.37
C GLU A 16 -21.52 17.83 -4.68
N GLY A 17 -20.54 17.45 -5.50
CA GLY A 17 -20.23 18.12 -6.76
C GLY A 17 -19.46 19.44 -6.64
N LYS A 18 -19.40 20.01 -5.45
CA LYS A 18 -18.64 21.26 -5.20
C LYS A 18 -17.17 20.95 -4.96
N ARG A 19 -16.31 21.92 -5.33
CA ARG A 19 -14.86 21.86 -5.09
C ARG A 19 -14.42 23.09 -4.31
N LYS A 20 -13.62 22.87 -3.26
CA LYS A 20 -12.99 23.91 -2.47
C LYS A 20 -11.48 23.69 -2.47
N THR A 21 -10.71 24.73 -2.71
CA THR A 21 -9.25 24.70 -2.64
C THR A 21 -8.77 25.38 -1.36
N ILE A 22 -7.89 24.69 -0.63
CA ILE A 22 -7.30 25.15 0.61
C ILE A 22 -5.78 25.16 0.42
N ARG A 23 -5.09 26.24 0.82
CA ARG A 23 -3.63 26.31 0.84
C ARG A 23 -3.13 26.16 2.27
N GLN A 24 -2.53 25.03 2.57
CA GLN A 24 -2.03 24.69 3.90
C GLN A 24 -0.92 23.64 3.80
N LYS A 25 -0.02 23.58 4.80
CA LYS A 25 0.95 22.50 4.91
C LYS A 25 0.21 21.14 5.02
N PRO A 26 0.55 20.14 4.21
CA PRO A 26 -0.19 18.87 4.15
C PRO A 26 -0.35 18.18 5.50
N LEU A 27 0.73 18.11 6.29
CA LEU A 27 0.71 17.44 7.58
C LEU A 27 -0.23 18.15 8.57
N ASN A 28 -0.21 19.49 8.60
CA ASN A 28 -1.14 20.26 9.45
C ASN A 28 -2.60 20.03 9.04
N PHE A 29 -2.86 19.99 7.73
CA PHE A 29 -4.20 19.67 7.24
C PHE A 29 -4.66 18.27 7.64
N LEU A 30 -3.81 17.27 7.44
CA LEU A 30 -4.10 15.87 7.78
C LEU A 30 -4.35 15.70 9.29
N ASN A 31 -3.52 16.32 10.13
CA ASN A 31 -3.69 16.30 11.58
C ASN A 31 -5.00 16.95 12.02
N ASN A 32 -5.37 18.08 11.45
CA ASN A 32 -6.66 18.73 11.70
C ASN A 32 -7.82 17.87 11.20
N LEU A 33 -7.68 17.24 10.03
CA LEU A 33 -8.69 16.36 9.46
C LEU A 33 -9.01 15.20 10.41
N ILE A 34 -8.00 14.50 10.92
CA ILE A 34 -8.22 13.35 11.81
C ILE A 34 -8.62 13.77 13.22
N HIS A 35 -8.17 14.92 13.69
CA HIS A 35 -8.61 15.48 14.96
C HIS A 35 -10.12 15.76 14.93
N ASN A 36 -10.62 16.36 13.85
CA ASN A 36 -12.03 16.68 13.65
C ASN A 36 -12.86 15.45 13.25
N PHE A 37 -12.22 14.36 12.80
CA PHE A 37 -12.86 13.08 12.50
C PHE A 37 -12.97 12.24 13.77
N ASN A 38 -13.76 12.71 14.72
CA ASN A 38 -13.95 12.08 16.02
C ASN A 38 -15.44 11.68 16.21
N PHE A 39 -15.76 10.45 15.83
CA PHE A 39 -17.10 9.88 15.95
C PHE A 39 -17.06 8.70 16.91
N LYS A 40 -18.03 8.65 17.82
CA LYS A 40 -18.20 7.50 18.71
C LYS A 40 -18.92 6.39 17.94
N VAL A 41 -18.21 5.30 17.67
CA VAL A 41 -18.81 4.09 17.09
C VAL A 41 -19.56 3.35 18.18
N PRO A 42 -20.83 2.91 17.96
CA PRO A 42 -21.59 2.15 18.95
C PRO A 42 -20.90 0.83 19.34
N SER A 43 -21.13 0.36 20.56
CA SER A 43 -20.64 -0.95 21.01
C SER A 43 -21.18 -2.07 20.12
N GLY A 44 -20.35 -3.06 19.84
CA GLY A 44 -20.70 -4.18 18.96
C GLY A 44 -20.58 -3.92 17.46
N VAL A 45 -20.33 -2.67 17.04
CA VAL A 45 -20.02 -2.31 15.64
C VAL A 45 -18.52 -2.25 15.45
N PRO A 46 -17.96 -2.74 14.31
CA PRO A 46 -16.53 -2.65 14.05
C PRO A 46 -16.01 -1.20 14.05
N LYS A 47 -14.84 -0.95 14.65
CA LYS A 47 -14.24 0.40 14.73
C LYS A 47 -14.10 1.08 13.34
N MET A 48 -13.93 0.31 12.28
CA MET A 48 -13.86 0.80 10.90
C MET A 48 -15.20 1.29 10.33
N ALA A 49 -16.29 1.22 11.08
CA ALA A 49 -17.60 1.77 10.69
C ALA A 49 -17.54 3.28 10.41
N ALA A 50 -16.66 4.00 11.10
CA ALA A 50 -16.33 5.39 10.80
C ALA A 50 -14.85 5.50 10.44
N MET A 51 -14.55 5.70 9.14
CA MET A 51 -13.18 5.73 8.65
C MET A 51 -12.97 6.74 7.53
N LEU A 52 -11.72 7.17 7.41
CA LEU A 52 -11.15 7.74 6.19
C LEU A 52 -10.39 6.63 5.48
N VAL A 53 -10.52 6.51 4.17
CA VAL A 53 -9.86 5.46 3.37
C VAL A 53 -9.21 6.05 2.14
N GLY A 54 -8.03 5.56 1.78
CA GLY A 54 -7.33 6.06 0.60
C GLY A 54 -5.87 5.67 0.54
N TYR A 55 -5.07 6.51 -0.12
CA TYR A 55 -3.66 6.24 -0.33
C TYR A 55 -2.76 7.46 -0.07
N PHE A 56 -1.53 7.15 0.26
CA PHE A 56 -0.38 8.05 0.30
C PHE A 56 0.59 7.59 -0.77
N SER A 57 0.88 8.43 -1.77
CA SER A 57 1.90 8.11 -2.77
C SER A 57 3.30 8.13 -2.13
N TYR A 58 4.27 7.44 -2.75
CA TYR A 58 5.68 7.53 -2.35
C TYR A 58 6.15 8.99 -2.20
N ASP A 59 5.66 9.86 -3.07
CA ASP A 59 6.05 11.26 -3.11
C ASP A 59 5.57 12.08 -1.91
N ALA A 60 4.62 11.56 -1.11
CA ALA A 60 4.14 12.18 0.13
C ALA A 60 5.25 12.25 1.21
N ILE A 61 6.33 11.47 1.10
CA ILE A 61 7.49 11.56 2.00
C ILE A 61 8.08 12.98 2.03
N ARG A 62 7.97 13.75 0.94
CA ARG A 62 8.43 15.13 0.85
C ARG A 62 7.65 16.11 1.72
N TYR A 63 6.60 15.66 2.38
CA TYR A 63 5.89 16.45 3.38
C TYR A 63 6.62 16.51 4.73
N VAL A 64 7.49 15.55 5.00
CA VAL A 64 8.26 15.43 6.24
C VAL A 64 9.76 15.41 6.03
N GLU A 65 10.25 14.92 4.88
CA GLU A 65 11.67 14.80 4.60
C GLU A 65 12.08 15.70 3.42
N LYS A 66 13.28 16.27 3.53
CA LYS A 66 13.87 17.11 2.48
C LYS A 66 14.54 16.26 1.40
N ILE A 67 13.73 15.60 0.58
CA ILE A 67 14.19 14.81 -0.56
C ILE A 67 14.11 15.64 -1.83
N PRO A 68 15.11 15.61 -2.75
CA PRO A 68 15.05 16.27 -4.04
C PRO A 68 13.80 15.86 -4.84
N ASP A 69 13.32 16.74 -5.72
CA ASP A 69 12.10 16.56 -6.54
C ASP A 69 12.43 16.74 -8.03
N ARG A 70 13.34 15.88 -8.57
CA ARG A 70 13.85 15.96 -9.95
C ARG A 70 13.05 15.14 -10.93
N CYS A 71 12.32 14.13 -10.43
CA CYS A 71 11.57 13.18 -11.24
C CYS A 71 10.35 13.83 -11.90
N ILE A 72 10.07 13.43 -13.15
CA ILE A 72 8.93 13.90 -13.93
C ILE A 72 7.63 13.29 -13.39
N ASP A 73 6.62 14.11 -13.08
CA ASP A 73 5.27 13.65 -12.77
C ASP A 73 4.44 13.51 -14.04
N ASP A 74 4.46 12.33 -14.63
CA ASP A 74 3.72 12.01 -15.86
C ASP A 74 2.36 11.38 -15.60
N LEU A 75 2.11 10.82 -14.41
CA LEU A 75 0.82 10.25 -14.04
C LEU A 75 -0.19 11.29 -13.56
N LYS A 76 0.28 12.41 -13.00
CA LYS A 76 -0.54 13.55 -12.53
C LYS A 76 -1.71 13.12 -11.64
N ILE A 77 -1.46 12.19 -10.72
CA ILE A 77 -2.40 11.81 -9.66
C ILE A 77 -2.03 12.53 -8.36
N PRO A 78 -2.96 12.76 -7.43
CA PRO A 78 -2.66 13.35 -6.13
C PRO A 78 -1.54 12.61 -5.37
N ASP A 79 -0.79 13.34 -4.56
CA ASP A 79 0.20 12.72 -3.66
C ASP A 79 -0.51 11.97 -2.52
N VAL A 80 -1.63 12.50 -2.05
CA VAL A 80 -2.53 11.81 -1.11
C VAL A 80 -3.96 11.99 -1.58
N ARG A 81 -4.74 10.91 -1.56
CA ARG A 81 -6.20 10.98 -1.69
C ARG A 81 -6.84 10.22 -0.55
N LEU A 82 -7.66 10.92 0.22
CA LEU A 82 -8.50 10.34 1.27
C LEU A 82 -9.96 10.54 0.93
N SER A 83 -10.76 9.54 1.22
CA SER A 83 -12.22 9.57 1.06
C SER A 83 -12.88 9.27 2.40
N ARG A 84 -13.99 9.94 2.68
CA ARG A 84 -14.87 9.68 3.82
C ARG A 84 -16.11 8.92 3.30
N PRO A 85 -16.20 7.60 3.48
CA PRO A 85 -17.37 6.84 3.06
C PRO A 85 -18.59 7.22 3.86
N ARG A 86 -19.73 7.37 3.20
CA ARG A 86 -21.03 7.54 3.85
C ARG A 86 -21.68 6.18 4.13
N ASN A 87 -21.70 5.33 3.12
CA ASN A 87 -22.28 3.99 3.19
C ASN A 87 -21.15 2.95 3.21
N LEU A 88 -21.25 1.99 4.12
CA LEU A 88 -20.28 0.90 4.25
C LEU A 88 -21.02 -0.43 4.41
N ILE A 89 -20.44 -1.46 3.82
CA ILE A 89 -20.80 -2.84 4.10
C ILE A 89 -19.55 -3.52 4.66
N ILE A 90 -19.63 -4.03 5.87
CA ILE A 90 -18.53 -4.72 6.53
C ILE A 90 -18.94 -6.17 6.75
N TYR A 91 -18.15 -7.10 6.20
CA TYR A 91 -18.28 -8.52 6.49
C TYR A 91 -17.22 -8.95 7.50
N ASP A 92 -17.67 -9.34 8.68
CA ASP A 92 -16.81 -9.88 9.75
C ASP A 92 -16.67 -11.40 9.55
N ASN A 93 -15.51 -11.82 9.07
CA ASN A 93 -15.22 -13.23 8.80
C ASN A 93 -15.19 -14.10 10.07
N LEU A 94 -14.83 -13.54 11.22
CA LEU A 94 -14.76 -14.28 12.49
C LEU A 94 -16.15 -14.47 13.07
N LYS A 95 -16.92 -13.40 13.13
CA LYS A 95 -18.29 -13.43 13.68
C LYS A 95 -19.33 -13.91 12.68
N LYS A 96 -18.97 -14.06 11.39
CA LYS A 96 -19.90 -14.38 10.29
C LYS A 96 -21.10 -13.43 10.23
N LYS A 97 -20.83 -12.13 10.43
CA LYS A 97 -21.83 -11.08 10.43
C LYS A 97 -21.57 -10.06 9.32
N ILE A 98 -22.65 -9.54 8.74
CA ILE A 98 -22.61 -8.41 7.82
C ILE A 98 -23.16 -7.20 8.57
N TYR A 99 -22.45 -6.07 8.49
CA TYR A 99 -22.87 -4.79 9.02
C TYR A 99 -23.15 -3.86 7.85
N PHE A 100 -24.37 -3.33 7.82
CA PHE A 100 -24.74 -2.26 6.92
C PHE A 100 -24.72 -0.95 7.69
N ILE A 101 -23.96 0.02 7.23
CA ILE A 101 -23.70 1.26 7.95
C ILE A 101 -23.94 2.44 7.02
N GLU A 102 -24.76 3.39 7.45
CA GLU A 102 -24.81 4.72 6.87
C GLU A 102 -24.36 5.74 7.91
N ASN A 103 -23.25 6.41 7.65
CA ASN A 103 -22.74 7.48 8.49
C ASN A 103 -23.46 8.78 8.15
N ILE A 104 -23.99 9.45 9.18
CA ILE A 104 -24.63 10.75 9.08
C ILE A 104 -23.65 11.79 9.65
N TYR A 105 -23.17 12.64 8.77
CA TYR A 105 -22.23 13.69 9.15
C TYR A 105 -22.95 15.03 9.40
N ALA A 106 -22.39 15.88 10.26
CA ALA A 106 -23.02 17.14 10.68
C ALA A 106 -23.36 18.09 9.51
N GLU A 107 -22.63 17.98 8.39
CA GLU A 107 -22.91 18.78 7.18
C GLU A 107 -24.16 18.29 6.44
N THR A 108 -24.68 17.10 6.78
CA THR A 108 -25.89 16.55 6.15
C THR A 108 -27.10 17.17 6.81
N ASN A 109 -27.80 18.05 6.07
CA ASN A 109 -29.05 18.64 6.59
C ASN A 109 -30.14 17.56 6.65
N ILE A 110 -30.43 17.09 7.86
CA ILE A 110 -31.48 16.10 8.12
C ILE A 110 -32.63 16.80 8.81
N ARG A 111 -33.72 17.05 8.05
CA ARG A 111 -34.94 17.64 8.60
C ARG A 111 -35.73 16.65 9.45
N ASN A 112 -35.68 15.36 9.12
CA ASN A 112 -36.40 14.31 9.85
C ASN A 112 -35.53 13.04 9.94
N TYR A 113 -35.10 12.69 11.14
CA TYR A 113 -34.29 11.48 11.41
C TYR A 113 -35.07 10.18 11.21
N PHE A 114 -36.36 10.17 11.48
CA PHE A 114 -37.20 8.97 11.32
C PHE A 114 -37.34 8.61 9.83
N ASP A 115 -37.68 9.56 8.97
CA ASP A 115 -37.82 9.33 7.54
C ASP A 115 -36.47 8.89 6.96
N LYS A 116 -35.37 9.47 7.44
CA LYS A 116 -34.03 9.06 7.03
C LYS A 116 -33.75 7.62 7.43
N TYR A 117 -34.10 7.21 8.66
CA TYR A 117 -33.95 5.84 9.13
C TYR A 117 -34.76 4.85 8.27
N GLN A 118 -36.02 5.15 7.98
CA GLN A 118 -36.89 4.31 7.13
C GLN A 118 -36.31 4.19 5.72
N SER A 119 -35.83 5.29 5.14
CA SER A 119 -35.15 5.28 3.83
C SER A 119 -33.90 4.37 3.82
N ILE A 120 -33.10 4.41 4.89
CA ILE A 120 -31.91 3.56 5.05
C ILE A 120 -32.33 2.10 5.18
N LYS A 121 -33.31 1.79 6.04
CA LYS A 121 -33.86 0.43 6.23
C LYS A 121 -34.31 -0.17 4.92
N LYS A 122 -35.09 0.55 4.11
CA LYS A 122 -35.55 0.11 2.81
C LYS A 122 -34.38 -0.16 1.84
N LYS A 123 -33.34 0.62 1.86
CA LYS A 123 -32.13 0.36 1.07
C LYS A 123 -31.45 -0.95 1.45
N PHE A 124 -31.42 -1.30 2.73
CA PHE A 124 -30.82 -2.54 3.18
C PHE A 124 -31.66 -3.78 2.86
N GLU A 125 -32.98 -3.66 2.92
CA GLU A 125 -33.91 -4.72 2.49
C GLU A 125 -33.68 -5.09 1.01
N THR A 126 -33.50 -4.10 0.12
CA THR A 126 -33.15 -4.35 -1.29
C THR A 126 -31.76 -4.97 -1.49
N PHE A 127 -30.83 -4.86 -0.51
CA PHE A 127 -29.50 -5.46 -0.60
C PHE A 127 -29.54 -6.98 -0.40
N GLU A 128 -30.52 -7.53 0.32
CA GLU A 128 -30.69 -8.98 0.48
C GLU A 128 -30.97 -9.65 -0.87
N ASP A 129 -31.71 -8.99 -1.77
CA ASP A 129 -32.00 -9.48 -3.13
C ASP A 129 -30.73 -9.64 -3.96
N TYR A 130 -29.72 -8.79 -3.76
CA TYR A 130 -28.43 -8.88 -4.47
C TYR A 130 -27.49 -9.95 -3.90
N SER A 131 -27.71 -10.47 -2.71
CA SER A 131 -26.87 -11.51 -2.09
C SER A 131 -26.93 -12.84 -2.87
N ASN A 132 -27.97 -13.05 -3.67
CA ASN A 132 -28.20 -14.24 -4.49
C ASN A 132 -27.51 -14.17 -5.89
N ILE A 133 -26.86 -13.05 -6.22
CA ILE A 133 -26.17 -12.92 -7.51
C ILE A 133 -24.91 -13.80 -7.49
N LYS A 134 -24.92 -14.85 -8.33
CA LYS A 134 -23.73 -15.67 -8.55
C LYS A 134 -22.67 -14.85 -9.30
N LEU A 135 -21.57 -14.57 -8.62
CA LEU A 135 -20.43 -13.94 -9.28
C LEU A 135 -19.87 -14.89 -10.35
N PRO A 136 -19.48 -14.37 -11.53
CA PRO A 136 -18.87 -15.19 -12.55
C PRO A 136 -17.58 -15.83 -12.01
N THR A 137 -17.56 -17.17 -12.00
CA THR A 137 -16.39 -17.97 -11.56
C THR A 137 -15.41 -18.25 -12.69
N LYS A 138 -15.84 -18.04 -13.94
CA LYS A 138 -15.00 -18.20 -15.13
C LYS A 138 -15.01 -16.90 -15.93
N PHE A 139 -13.81 -16.41 -16.23
CA PHE A 139 -13.62 -15.24 -17.08
C PHE A 139 -13.22 -15.71 -18.47
N ASN A 140 -13.80 -15.11 -19.51
CA ASN A 140 -13.37 -15.34 -20.89
C ASN A 140 -11.93 -14.83 -21.05
N HIS A 141 -11.01 -15.75 -21.28
CA HIS A 141 -9.61 -15.45 -21.53
C HIS A 141 -9.40 -14.99 -22.99
N GLN A 142 -9.83 -13.78 -23.31
CA GLN A 142 -9.34 -13.14 -24.52
C GLN A 142 -7.94 -12.59 -24.24
N LYS A 143 -6.93 -13.20 -24.86
CA LYS A 143 -5.54 -12.73 -24.74
C LYS A 143 -5.45 -11.26 -25.19
N ASN A 144 -5.00 -10.41 -24.30
CA ASN A 144 -4.71 -9.03 -24.64
C ASN A 144 -3.48 -8.97 -25.57
N LYS A 145 -3.66 -8.56 -26.82
CA LYS A 145 -2.59 -8.46 -27.84
C LYS A 145 -1.76 -7.17 -27.74
N ASN A 146 -2.16 -6.22 -26.88
CA ASN A 146 -1.44 -4.96 -26.73
C ASN A 146 -0.03 -5.18 -26.17
N LYS A 147 0.96 -4.50 -26.72
CA LYS A 147 2.36 -4.59 -26.28
C LYS A 147 2.53 -3.95 -24.90
N ILE A 148 3.33 -4.60 -24.05
CA ILE A 148 3.80 -4.02 -22.79
C ILE A 148 4.97 -3.09 -23.10
N LYS A 149 4.91 -1.85 -22.59
CA LYS A 149 5.98 -0.86 -22.69
C LYS A 149 6.54 -0.57 -21.30
N SER A 150 7.82 -0.26 -21.20
CA SER A 150 8.45 0.24 -19.97
C SER A 150 8.84 1.70 -20.14
N ASN A 151 8.80 2.48 -19.05
CA ASN A 151 9.26 3.86 -19.02
C ASN A 151 10.78 4.01 -19.12
N VAL A 152 11.53 2.91 -18.96
CA VAL A 152 12.98 2.85 -19.16
C VAL A 152 13.37 1.65 -20.02
N SER A 153 14.41 1.81 -20.86
CA SER A 153 14.94 0.69 -21.62
C SER A 153 15.74 -0.27 -20.73
N LYS A 154 15.89 -1.53 -21.17
CA LYS A 154 16.74 -2.52 -20.49
C LYS A 154 18.17 -1.98 -20.25
N LYS A 155 18.75 -1.30 -21.25
CA LYS A 155 20.09 -0.70 -21.15
C LYS A 155 20.15 0.38 -20.06
N GLN A 156 19.14 1.25 -20.00
CA GLN A 156 19.06 2.29 -18.97
C GLN A 156 18.90 1.70 -17.57
N PHE A 157 18.01 0.72 -17.37
CA PHE A 157 17.83 0.08 -16.06
C PHE A 157 19.13 -0.59 -15.58
N LYS A 158 19.80 -1.33 -16.46
CA LYS A 158 21.12 -1.91 -16.15
C LYS A 158 22.17 -0.86 -15.78
N ASN A 159 22.12 0.32 -16.39
CA ASN A 159 22.98 1.44 -16.01
C ASN A 159 22.60 2.00 -14.62
N TYR A 160 21.30 2.07 -14.28
CA TYR A 160 20.87 2.45 -12.94
C TYR A 160 21.48 1.50 -11.89
N VAL A 161 21.42 0.19 -12.13
CA VAL A 161 22.01 -0.82 -11.22
C VAL A 161 23.52 -0.59 -11.07
N LYS A 162 24.28 -0.38 -12.17
CA LYS A 162 25.72 -0.11 -12.09
C LYS A 162 26.03 1.15 -11.28
N ARG A 163 25.27 2.21 -11.48
CA ARG A 163 25.43 3.47 -10.72
C ARG A 163 25.08 3.29 -9.25
N ALA A 164 24.04 2.52 -8.93
CA ALA A 164 23.67 2.20 -7.55
C ALA A 164 24.79 1.42 -6.85
N LYS A 165 25.40 0.44 -7.51
CA LYS A 165 26.56 -0.29 -6.99
C LYS A 165 27.76 0.63 -6.68
N ASN A 166 27.96 1.69 -7.46
CA ASN A 166 29.00 2.67 -7.17
C ASN A 166 28.71 3.47 -5.89
N TYR A 167 27.43 3.77 -5.57
CA TYR A 167 27.06 4.38 -4.30
C TYR A 167 27.28 3.42 -3.12
N ILE A 168 26.97 2.13 -3.31
CA ILE A 168 27.20 1.10 -2.30
C ILE A 168 28.70 0.94 -2.03
N ALA A 169 29.53 0.86 -3.10
CA ALA A 169 30.97 0.74 -2.97
C ALA A 169 31.63 1.95 -2.28
N LYS A 170 31.01 3.14 -2.35
CA LYS A 170 31.44 4.35 -1.65
C LYS A 170 30.96 4.41 -0.19
N GLY A 171 30.15 3.44 0.26
CA GLY A 171 29.58 3.43 1.61
C GLY A 171 28.38 4.34 1.80
N ASP A 172 27.80 4.88 0.71
CA ASP A 172 26.62 5.76 0.79
C ASP A 172 25.37 5.02 1.32
N VAL A 173 25.16 3.76 0.86
CA VAL A 173 24.03 2.91 1.25
C VAL A 173 24.46 1.44 1.25
N PHE A 174 23.77 0.62 2.06
CA PHE A 174 23.91 -0.85 2.02
C PHE A 174 23.06 -1.44 0.91
N GLN A 175 21.86 -0.88 0.73
CA GLN A 175 20.86 -1.32 -0.25
C GLN A 175 20.10 -0.12 -0.78
N VAL A 176 19.75 -0.16 -2.07
CA VAL A 176 18.80 0.78 -2.69
C VAL A 176 17.88 0.03 -3.64
N VAL A 177 16.57 0.25 -3.52
CA VAL A 177 15.57 -0.39 -4.37
C VAL A 177 15.31 0.49 -5.59
N LEU A 178 15.66 0.00 -6.78
CA LEU A 178 15.41 0.68 -8.04
C LEU A 178 14.25 0.04 -8.78
N SER A 179 13.42 0.87 -9.43
CA SER A 179 12.19 0.42 -10.07
C SER A 179 12.04 0.88 -11.51
N GLN A 180 11.14 0.20 -12.22
CA GLN A 180 10.65 0.62 -13.53
C GLN A 180 9.14 0.41 -13.61
N ARG A 181 8.47 1.23 -14.41
CA ARG A 181 7.03 1.19 -14.62
C ARG A 181 6.70 0.65 -15.99
N PHE A 182 5.82 -0.33 -16.01
CA PHE A 182 5.27 -0.94 -17.21
C PHE A 182 3.87 -0.42 -17.47
N GLU A 183 3.54 -0.20 -18.74
CA GLU A 183 2.20 0.18 -19.19
C GLU A 183 1.67 -0.74 -20.27
N ARG A 184 0.34 -0.92 -20.30
CA ARG A 184 -0.39 -1.66 -21.33
C ARG A 184 -1.80 -1.11 -21.48
N LYS A 185 -2.35 -1.02 -22.69
CA LYS A 185 -3.78 -0.72 -22.89
C LYS A 185 -4.63 -1.88 -22.38
N ILE A 186 -5.72 -1.57 -21.69
CA ILE A 186 -6.69 -2.57 -21.23
C ILE A 186 -7.74 -2.88 -22.30
N ASN A 187 -8.30 -4.09 -22.23
CA ASN A 187 -9.42 -4.56 -23.05
C ASN A 187 -10.53 -5.20 -22.19
N LYS A 188 -10.40 -5.09 -20.87
CA LYS A 188 -11.34 -5.56 -19.85
C LYS A 188 -11.72 -4.42 -18.93
N THR A 189 -12.85 -4.53 -18.27
CA THR A 189 -13.21 -3.56 -17.23
C THR A 189 -12.25 -3.66 -16.02
N PRO A 190 -12.01 -2.56 -15.32
CA PRO A 190 -11.14 -2.58 -14.12
C PRO A 190 -11.59 -3.58 -13.05
N LEU A 191 -12.88 -3.80 -12.89
CA LEU A 191 -13.42 -4.75 -11.93
C LEU A 191 -13.17 -6.21 -12.35
N GLU A 192 -13.27 -6.54 -13.63
CA GLU A 192 -12.86 -7.86 -14.14
C GLU A 192 -11.39 -8.13 -13.89
N ILE A 193 -10.53 -7.14 -14.15
CA ILE A 193 -9.08 -7.26 -13.87
C ILE A 193 -8.83 -7.51 -12.38
N TYR A 194 -9.52 -6.78 -11.50
CA TYR A 194 -9.41 -6.99 -10.06
C TYR A 194 -9.88 -8.38 -9.63
N ASN A 195 -11.00 -8.85 -10.15
CA ASN A 195 -11.51 -10.19 -9.85
C ASN A 195 -10.53 -11.28 -10.31
N HIS A 196 -9.92 -11.10 -11.47
CA HIS A 196 -8.89 -12.02 -11.96
C HIS A 196 -7.65 -12.02 -11.05
N LEU A 197 -7.22 -10.83 -10.60
CA LEU A 197 -6.11 -10.71 -9.65
C LEU A 197 -6.43 -11.40 -8.32
N ARG A 198 -7.64 -11.21 -7.80
CA ARG A 198 -8.12 -11.81 -6.55
C ARG A 198 -8.07 -13.34 -6.58
N LEU A 199 -8.40 -13.94 -7.70
CA LEU A 199 -8.39 -15.40 -7.87
C LEU A 199 -6.97 -15.95 -8.11
N SER A 200 -6.15 -15.23 -8.88
CA SER A 200 -4.83 -15.72 -9.29
C SER A 200 -3.73 -15.44 -8.26
N ASN A 201 -3.86 -14.39 -7.47
CA ASN A 201 -2.83 -13.94 -6.53
C ASN A 201 -3.41 -13.33 -5.26
N PRO A 202 -4.16 -14.09 -4.44
CA PRO A 202 -4.69 -13.58 -3.19
C PRO A 202 -3.58 -13.21 -2.22
N SER A 203 -3.78 -12.12 -1.48
CA SER A 203 -2.86 -11.59 -0.47
C SER A 203 -3.64 -11.03 0.72
N PRO A 204 -3.01 -10.82 1.88
CA PRO A 204 -3.69 -10.28 3.07
C PRO A 204 -4.40 -8.94 2.84
N PHE A 205 -3.87 -8.10 1.94
CA PHE A 205 -4.46 -6.82 1.60
C PHE A 205 -4.88 -6.82 0.13
N MET A 206 -6.18 -7.01 -0.09
CA MET A 206 -6.82 -6.90 -1.39
C MET A 206 -7.63 -5.61 -1.43
N PHE A 207 -7.46 -4.80 -2.47
CA PHE A 207 -8.18 -3.53 -2.58
C PHE A 207 -8.50 -3.17 -4.03
N TYR A 208 -9.64 -2.49 -4.19
CA TYR A 208 -10.10 -1.88 -5.42
C TYR A 208 -10.69 -0.51 -5.12
N PHE A 209 -10.05 0.55 -5.59
CA PHE A 209 -10.56 1.91 -5.51
C PHE A 209 -11.03 2.36 -6.88
N ASN A 210 -12.29 2.71 -6.98
CA ASN A 210 -12.89 3.27 -8.18
C ASN A 210 -13.08 4.77 -8.00
N PHE A 211 -12.02 5.53 -8.23
CA PHE A 211 -12.13 6.98 -8.35
C PHE A 211 -12.60 7.35 -9.76
N SER A 212 -13.28 8.49 -9.90
CA SER A 212 -13.83 8.92 -11.20
C SER A 212 -12.75 9.08 -12.27
N ASP A 213 -11.59 9.60 -11.89
CA ASP A 213 -10.48 9.99 -12.76
C ASP A 213 -9.42 8.89 -12.96
N PHE A 214 -9.35 7.91 -12.05
CA PHE A 214 -8.50 6.73 -12.14
C PHE A 214 -8.99 5.63 -11.21
N LYS A 215 -8.46 4.41 -11.38
CA LYS A 215 -8.73 3.27 -10.50
C LYS A 215 -7.43 2.72 -9.97
N ILE A 216 -7.48 2.20 -8.75
CA ILE A 216 -6.36 1.50 -8.12
C ILE A 216 -6.83 0.12 -7.73
N LEU A 217 -6.06 -0.90 -8.08
CA LEU A 217 -6.31 -2.26 -7.66
C LEU A 217 -4.99 -2.93 -7.26
N GLY A 218 -5.06 -3.78 -6.25
CA GLY A 218 -3.85 -4.40 -5.74
C GLY A 218 -4.08 -5.61 -4.86
N SER A 219 -2.98 -6.33 -4.68
CA SER A 219 -2.87 -7.53 -3.86
C SER A 219 -1.55 -7.45 -3.09
N SER A 220 -1.52 -6.62 -2.04
CA SER A 220 -0.31 -6.39 -1.25
C SER A 220 -0.12 -7.45 -0.17
N PRO A 221 1.08 -8.00 -0.04
CA PRO A 221 1.38 -8.99 0.99
C PRO A 221 1.82 -8.37 2.32
N GLU A 222 2.17 -7.08 2.35
CA GLU A 222 3.01 -6.51 3.40
C GLU A 222 2.36 -5.30 4.07
N ILE A 223 2.31 -5.33 5.40
CA ILE A 223 1.92 -4.16 6.23
C ILE A 223 2.96 -3.07 6.02
N LEU A 224 2.49 -1.82 5.84
CA LEU A 224 3.38 -0.66 5.91
C LEU A 224 3.58 -0.25 7.37
N VAL A 225 2.53 0.23 8.00
CA VAL A 225 2.45 0.54 9.44
C VAL A 225 1.01 0.27 9.88
N ARG A 226 0.86 -0.27 11.08
CA ARG A 226 -0.43 -0.47 11.74
C ARG A 226 -0.42 0.19 13.11
N LEU A 227 -1.47 0.88 13.46
CA LEU A 227 -1.75 1.34 14.82
C LEU A 227 -3.09 0.77 15.25
N ARG A 228 -3.07 -0.13 16.24
CA ARG A 228 -4.26 -0.78 16.78
C ARG A 228 -4.08 -1.03 18.28
N ASP A 229 -5.13 -0.76 19.06
CA ASP A 229 -5.14 -0.93 20.52
C ASP A 229 -3.89 -0.29 21.17
N ASN A 230 -3.58 0.95 20.77
CA ASN A 230 -2.42 1.75 21.20
C ASN A 230 -1.04 1.12 20.90
N LYS A 231 -0.97 0.14 20.03
CA LYS A 231 0.28 -0.48 19.59
C LYS A 231 0.57 -0.12 18.15
N ILE A 232 1.78 0.38 17.90
CA ILE A 232 2.32 0.54 16.56
C ILE A 232 3.07 -0.72 16.16
N THR A 233 2.84 -1.18 14.93
CA THR A 233 3.42 -2.43 14.43
C THR A 233 4.01 -2.21 13.05
N ILE A 234 5.23 -2.69 12.84
CA ILE A 234 5.86 -2.87 11.52
C ILE A 234 6.29 -4.33 11.41
N ARG A 235 6.06 -4.91 10.23
CA ARG A 235 6.31 -6.31 10.01
C ARG A 235 7.16 -6.52 8.75
N PRO A 236 8.50 -6.42 8.87
CA PRO A 236 9.41 -6.61 7.75
C PRO A 236 9.33 -8.04 7.21
N ILE A 237 9.26 -8.15 5.89
CA ILE A 237 9.24 -9.41 5.15
C ILE A 237 10.42 -9.37 4.17
N ALA A 238 11.32 -10.34 4.27
CA ALA A 238 12.45 -10.51 3.34
C ALA A 238 12.77 -11.99 3.12
N GLY A 239 13.63 -12.24 2.16
CA GLY A 239 13.96 -13.62 1.80
C GLY A 239 12.79 -14.36 1.14
N THR A 240 13.07 -15.11 0.10
CA THR A 240 12.00 -15.81 -0.63
C THR A 240 12.46 -17.18 -1.10
N ARG A 241 11.62 -18.18 -0.88
CA ARG A 241 11.74 -19.51 -1.54
C ARG A 241 10.38 -19.92 -2.08
N PRO A 242 10.35 -20.71 -3.18
CA PRO A 242 9.09 -21.25 -3.67
C PRO A 242 8.51 -22.27 -2.69
N ARG A 243 7.22 -22.56 -2.82
CA ARG A 243 6.59 -23.69 -2.13
C ARG A 243 7.04 -25.02 -2.74
N GLY A 244 7.25 -25.99 -1.88
CA GLY A 244 7.54 -27.36 -2.32
C GLY A 244 6.30 -28.07 -2.86
N ARG A 245 6.49 -28.98 -3.80
CA ARG A 245 5.41 -29.88 -4.28
C ARG A 245 5.02 -30.95 -3.25
N THR A 246 5.92 -31.24 -2.30
CA THR A 246 5.71 -32.16 -1.19
C THR A 246 6.08 -31.51 0.14
N LYS A 247 5.59 -32.05 1.27
CA LYS A 247 5.95 -31.56 2.62
C LYS A 247 7.47 -31.62 2.87
N ALA A 248 8.15 -32.67 2.39
CA ALA A 248 9.60 -32.81 2.51
C ALA A 248 10.37 -31.74 1.73
N GLN A 249 9.93 -31.41 0.51
CA GLN A 249 10.51 -30.37 -0.31
C GLN A 249 10.27 -28.98 0.30
N ASP A 250 9.08 -28.74 0.86
CA ASP A 250 8.73 -27.50 1.59
C ASP A 250 9.66 -27.32 2.81
N PHE A 251 9.91 -28.38 3.54
CA PHE A 251 10.84 -28.38 4.68
C PHE A 251 12.28 -28.11 4.26
N LYS A 252 12.73 -28.70 3.15
CA LYS A 252 14.06 -28.44 2.57
C LYS A 252 14.23 -26.96 2.22
N TYR A 253 13.26 -26.35 1.52
CA TYR A 253 13.30 -24.94 1.15
C TYR A 253 13.25 -24.01 2.36
N LYS A 254 12.46 -24.35 3.39
CA LYS A 254 12.48 -23.62 4.67
C LYS A 254 13.88 -23.61 5.29
N ASN A 255 14.52 -24.78 5.39
CA ASN A 255 15.84 -24.89 5.99
C ASN A 255 16.93 -24.21 5.16
N ASP A 256 16.83 -24.28 3.83
CA ASP A 256 17.71 -23.56 2.92
C ASP A 256 17.60 -22.04 3.14
N LEU A 257 16.38 -21.51 3.24
CA LEU A 257 16.15 -20.08 3.50
C LEU A 257 16.72 -19.63 4.84
N LEU A 258 16.53 -20.41 5.90
CA LEU A 258 17.04 -20.11 7.25
C LEU A 258 18.55 -20.30 7.41
N LYS A 259 19.24 -20.90 6.42
CA LYS A 259 20.70 -21.03 6.40
C LYS A 259 21.38 -20.06 5.44
N ASP A 260 20.61 -19.36 4.60
CA ASP A 260 21.14 -18.42 3.65
C ASP A 260 21.61 -17.14 4.34
N LYS A 261 22.93 -16.99 4.50
CA LYS A 261 23.55 -15.86 5.19
C LYS A 261 23.18 -14.49 4.56
N LYS A 262 23.01 -14.44 3.25
CA LYS A 262 22.64 -13.21 2.54
C LYS A 262 21.22 -12.80 2.89
N GLU A 263 20.26 -13.72 2.78
CA GLU A 263 18.85 -13.47 3.09
C GLU A 263 18.67 -13.09 4.58
N LEU A 264 19.41 -13.77 5.49
CA LEU A 264 19.39 -13.45 6.92
C LEU A 264 19.96 -12.05 7.20
N SER A 265 21.06 -11.65 6.53
CA SER A 265 21.67 -10.33 6.71
C SER A 265 20.76 -9.22 6.18
N GLU A 266 20.11 -9.43 5.04
CA GLU A 266 19.13 -8.50 4.50
C GLU A 266 17.93 -8.37 5.45
N HIS A 267 17.42 -9.49 5.95
CA HIS A 267 16.31 -9.46 6.89
C HIS A 267 16.67 -8.76 8.22
N LEU A 268 17.87 -8.98 8.75
CA LEU A 268 18.35 -8.29 9.95
C LEU A 268 18.40 -6.77 9.74
N MET A 269 18.92 -6.32 8.60
CA MET A 269 18.95 -4.89 8.25
C MET A 269 17.54 -4.29 8.23
N LEU A 270 16.55 -4.99 7.65
CA LEU A 270 15.17 -4.53 7.61
C LEU A 270 14.48 -4.57 8.97
N LEU A 271 14.83 -5.55 9.81
CA LEU A 271 14.36 -5.64 11.20
C LEU A 271 14.86 -4.46 12.02
N ASP A 272 16.15 -4.11 11.92
CA ASP A 272 16.73 -2.96 12.62
C ASP A 272 16.10 -1.64 12.13
N LEU A 273 15.87 -1.51 10.82
CA LEU A 273 15.15 -0.37 10.27
C LEU A 273 13.73 -0.27 10.84
N GLY A 274 13.01 -1.40 10.93
CA GLY A 274 11.67 -1.46 11.54
C GLY A 274 11.68 -1.07 13.02
N ARG A 275 12.69 -1.49 13.78
CA ARG A 275 12.88 -1.07 15.20
C ARG A 275 13.08 0.44 15.32
N ASN A 276 13.90 1.02 14.47
CA ASN A 276 14.11 2.46 14.43
C ASN A 276 12.83 3.21 14.05
N ASP A 277 12.09 2.74 13.06
CA ASP A 277 10.86 3.38 12.59
C ASP A 277 9.76 3.33 13.67
N VAL A 278 9.56 2.20 14.33
CA VAL A 278 8.65 2.07 15.47
C VAL A 278 9.10 2.95 16.64
N GLY A 279 10.39 3.00 16.90
CA GLY A 279 10.99 3.77 18.03
C GLY A 279 10.73 5.27 17.95
N LYS A 280 10.65 5.84 16.73
CA LYS A 280 10.39 7.28 16.52
C LYS A 280 9.10 7.79 17.16
N VAL A 281 8.10 6.92 17.28
CA VAL A 281 6.73 7.30 17.70
C VAL A 281 6.19 6.45 18.84
N SER A 282 7.06 5.64 19.44
CA SER A 282 6.73 4.81 20.60
C SER A 282 7.21 5.46 21.90
N LYS A 283 6.56 5.11 23.01
CA LYS A 283 7.08 5.43 24.33
C LYS A 283 8.45 4.78 24.54
N ILE A 284 9.31 5.46 25.30
CA ILE A 284 10.67 4.98 25.59
C ILE A 284 10.59 3.59 26.25
N ASN A 285 11.51 2.70 25.87
CA ASN A 285 11.66 1.32 26.37
C ASN A 285 10.49 0.37 26.07
N THR A 286 9.58 0.72 25.14
CA THR A 286 8.44 -0.15 24.80
C THR A 286 8.61 -0.93 23.49
N VAL A 287 9.63 -0.60 22.68
CA VAL A 287 9.89 -1.28 21.41
C VAL A 287 10.39 -2.71 21.68
N LYS A 288 9.67 -3.68 21.09
CA LYS A 288 9.94 -5.12 21.24
C LYS A 288 9.88 -5.81 19.89
N VAL A 289 10.77 -6.77 19.68
CA VAL A 289 10.66 -7.75 18.59
C VAL A 289 9.85 -8.92 19.14
N THR A 290 8.59 -9.04 18.73
CA THR A 290 7.66 -10.07 19.25
C THR A 290 7.75 -11.37 18.47
N GLU A 291 8.17 -11.31 17.20
CA GLU A 291 8.51 -12.45 16.36
C GLU A 291 9.80 -12.14 15.63
N SER A 292 10.72 -13.11 15.55
CA SER A 292 12.02 -12.93 14.93
C SER A 292 12.36 -14.10 14.00
N PHE A 293 12.68 -13.81 12.75
CA PHE A 293 13.10 -14.78 11.73
C PHE A 293 12.17 -15.99 11.57
N THR A 294 10.86 -15.78 11.69
CA THR A 294 9.86 -16.84 11.48
C THR A 294 9.60 -17.06 9.99
N ILE A 295 9.23 -18.29 9.61
CA ILE A 295 8.86 -18.59 8.22
C ILE A 295 7.36 -18.57 8.07
N GLU A 296 6.87 -17.65 7.25
CA GLU A 296 5.50 -17.64 6.79
C GLU A 296 5.35 -18.26 5.41
N LYS A 297 4.34 -19.12 5.29
CA LYS A 297 4.01 -19.84 4.05
C LYS A 297 2.79 -19.21 3.39
N TYR A 298 2.97 -18.73 2.18
CA TYR A 298 1.91 -18.26 1.31
C TYR A 298 1.55 -19.32 0.25
N SER A 299 0.61 -19.02 -0.63
CA SER A 299 0.16 -19.98 -1.67
C SER A 299 1.29 -20.48 -2.57
N HIS A 300 2.22 -19.58 -2.97
CA HIS A 300 3.26 -19.88 -3.96
C HIS A 300 4.69 -19.74 -3.44
N VAL A 301 4.87 -19.04 -2.34
CA VAL A 301 6.19 -18.72 -1.79
C VAL A 301 6.17 -18.81 -0.25
N MET A 302 7.36 -18.84 0.34
CA MET A 302 7.58 -18.65 1.77
C MET A 302 8.58 -17.51 1.99
N HIS A 303 8.45 -16.80 3.09
CA HIS A 303 9.29 -15.65 3.44
C HIS A 303 9.78 -15.75 4.88
N ILE A 304 10.89 -15.08 5.17
CA ILE A 304 11.30 -14.76 6.53
C ILE A 304 10.54 -13.51 6.98
N VAL A 305 9.95 -13.57 8.16
CA VAL A 305 9.13 -12.50 8.73
C VAL A 305 9.58 -12.25 10.16
N SER A 306 9.62 -10.98 10.54
CA SER A 306 9.74 -10.54 11.93
C SER A 306 8.63 -9.55 12.26
N ASN A 307 8.31 -9.40 13.54
CA ASN A 307 7.29 -8.45 14.00
C ASN A 307 7.89 -7.52 15.05
N VAL A 308 7.75 -6.22 14.82
CA VAL A 308 8.20 -5.18 15.75
C VAL A 308 7.00 -4.40 16.24
N GLU A 309 6.85 -4.30 17.55
CA GLU A 309 5.79 -3.54 18.20
C GLU A 309 6.36 -2.52 19.19
N GLY A 310 5.61 -1.43 19.38
CA GLY A 310 5.86 -0.45 20.40
C GLY A 310 4.55 0.15 20.92
N GLU A 311 4.54 0.63 22.16
CA GLU A 311 3.41 1.38 22.69
C GLU A 311 3.42 2.79 22.10
N PHE A 312 2.35 3.17 21.39
CA PHE A 312 2.26 4.46 20.71
C PHE A 312 2.30 5.62 21.73
N ASP A 313 3.18 6.59 21.48
CA ASP A 313 3.20 7.84 22.24
C ASP A 313 2.21 8.84 21.64
N ASN A 314 1.12 9.09 22.38
CA ASN A 314 0.04 9.98 21.97
C ASN A 314 0.45 11.46 21.79
N LYS A 315 1.70 11.83 22.07
CA LYS A 315 2.26 13.13 21.69
C LYS A 315 2.40 13.27 20.17
N ASN A 316 2.51 12.15 19.47
CA ASN A 316 2.55 12.09 18.01
C ASN A 316 1.13 11.98 17.45
N SER A 317 0.93 12.49 16.24
CA SER A 317 -0.28 12.25 15.47
C SER A 317 -0.26 10.87 14.80
N ILE A 318 -1.41 10.34 14.42
CA ILE A 318 -1.47 9.05 13.68
C ILE A 318 -0.83 9.15 12.29
N PHE A 319 -0.76 10.33 11.69
CA PHE A 319 -0.05 10.51 10.42
C PHE A 319 1.47 10.55 10.62
N GLU A 320 1.96 11.08 11.73
CA GLU A 320 3.37 10.93 12.12
C GLU A 320 3.71 9.45 12.37
N ALA A 321 2.80 8.71 13.01
CA ALA A 321 2.94 7.26 13.17
C ALA A 321 3.01 6.53 11.82
N LEU A 322 2.16 6.87 10.85
CA LEU A 322 2.25 6.32 9.50
C LEU A 322 3.59 6.68 8.84
N LEU A 323 3.98 7.95 8.90
CA LEU A 323 5.15 8.48 8.20
C LEU A 323 6.47 8.02 8.84
N SER A 324 6.48 7.56 10.09
CA SER A 324 7.67 7.00 10.73
C SER A 324 8.23 5.78 9.98
N GLY A 325 7.34 4.89 9.50
CA GLY A 325 7.72 3.72 8.69
C GLY A 325 7.63 3.95 7.18
N PHE A 326 7.34 5.17 6.74
CA PHE A 326 7.11 5.48 5.32
C PHE A 326 8.32 6.14 4.66
N PRO A 327 8.63 5.79 3.39
CA PRO A 327 8.24 4.55 2.75
C PRO A 327 8.95 3.35 3.42
N ALA A 328 8.42 2.16 3.24
CA ALA A 328 9.03 0.96 3.81
C ALA A 328 10.46 0.75 3.29
N GLY A 329 11.33 0.20 4.14
CA GLY A 329 12.71 -0.12 3.77
C GLY A 329 12.83 -1.11 2.62
N THR A 330 11.92 -2.08 2.59
CA THR A 330 11.81 -3.11 1.53
C THR A 330 11.59 -2.56 0.12
N VAL A 331 11.19 -1.28 0.01
CA VAL A 331 10.94 -0.60 -1.28
C VAL A 331 11.75 0.69 -1.47
N SER A 332 12.56 1.08 -0.48
CA SER A 332 13.44 2.25 -0.55
C SER A 332 14.92 1.87 -0.42
N GLY A 333 15.35 1.39 0.72
CA GLY A 333 16.71 0.96 1.00
C GLY A 333 17.19 1.44 2.37
N ALA A 334 18.46 1.22 2.66
CA ALA A 334 19.11 1.54 3.93
C ALA A 334 20.52 2.13 3.73
N PRO A 335 20.86 3.26 4.37
CA PRO A 335 20.00 4.18 5.16
C PRO A 335 18.89 4.82 4.31
N LYS A 336 17.69 4.95 4.90
CA LYS A 336 16.44 5.29 4.17
C LYS A 336 16.52 6.60 3.39
N ILE A 337 16.92 7.69 4.04
CA ILE A 337 16.98 9.03 3.42
C ILE A 337 17.95 9.03 2.25
N ARG A 338 19.16 8.50 2.46
CA ARG A 338 20.18 8.44 1.42
C ARG A 338 19.75 7.58 0.23
N ALA A 339 19.10 6.44 0.49
CA ALA A 339 18.52 5.61 -0.57
C ALA A 339 17.49 6.38 -1.40
N MET A 340 16.60 7.16 -0.77
CA MET A 340 15.60 7.98 -1.47
C MET A 340 16.23 9.10 -2.32
N GLU A 341 17.30 9.73 -1.87
CA GLU A 341 18.06 10.72 -2.66
C GLU A 341 18.67 10.08 -3.92
N ILE A 342 19.21 8.86 -3.77
CA ILE A 342 19.79 8.09 -4.91
C ILE A 342 18.68 7.68 -5.88
N ILE A 343 17.53 7.24 -5.38
CA ILE A 343 16.35 6.92 -6.20
C ILE A 343 15.93 8.13 -7.04
N ASP A 344 15.77 9.30 -6.41
CA ASP A 344 15.39 10.55 -7.11
C ASP A 344 16.42 10.96 -8.18
N LYS A 345 17.70 10.63 -7.97
CA LYS A 345 18.78 10.92 -8.92
C LYS A 345 18.84 9.94 -10.10
N LEU A 346 18.41 8.70 -9.90
CA LEU A 346 18.55 7.63 -10.88
C LEU A 346 17.27 7.38 -11.67
N GLU A 347 16.11 7.39 -11.03
CA GLU A 347 14.82 7.19 -11.68
C GLU A 347 14.37 8.45 -12.42
N LYS A 348 13.76 8.27 -13.60
CA LYS A 348 13.33 9.39 -14.45
C LYS A 348 11.97 9.95 -14.03
N ASN A 349 11.05 9.09 -13.60
CA ASN A 349 9.67 9.43 -13.31
C ASN A 349 9.37 9.29 -11.83
N LYS A 350 8.46 10.12 -11.32
CA LYS A 350 7.91 9.96 -9.97
C LYS A 350 7.28 8.58 -9.80
N ARG A 351 7.48 7.99 -8.63
CA ARG A 351 6.93 6.68 -8.29
C ARG A 351 5.43 6.70 -8.09
N LYS A 352 4.91 7.81 -7.60
CA LYS A 352 3.50 7.96 -7.25
C LYS A 352 3.01 6.80 -6.36
N LEU A 353 2.12 5.95 -6.85
CA LEU A 353 1.58 4.86 -6.04
C LEU A 353 2.63 3.85 -5.58
N TYR A 354 3.56 3.47 -6.46
CA TYR A 354 4.55 2.43 -6.12
C TYR A 354 5.38 2.82 -4.91
N ALA A 355 5.49 1.90 -3.95
CA ALA A 355 6.18 2.10 -2.67
C ALA A 355 5.52 3.14 -1.74
N GLY A 356 4.29 3.53 -2.03
CA GLY A 356 3.45 4.30 -1.13
C GLY A 356 2.70 3.43 -0.12
N GLY A 357 1.62 3.96 0.46
CA GLY A 357 0.75 3.28 1.40
C GLY A 357 -0.73 3.37 1.01
N ILE A 358 -1.47 2.31 1.23
CA ILE A 358 -2.93 2.27 1.08
C ILE A 358 -3.55 1.71 2.36
N GLY A 359 -4.64 2.29 2.82
CA GLY A 359 -5.33 1.80 3.99
C GLY A 359 -6.46 2.69 4.47
N TYR A 360 -6.82 2.51 5.72
CA TYR A 360 -7.88 3.26 6.37
C TYR A 360 -7.45 3.78 7.74
N PHE A 361 -8.10 4.86 8.18
CA PHE A 361 -7.91 5.55 9.45
C PHE A 361 -9.26 5.70 10.12
N THR A 362 -9.44 5.14 11.32
CA THR A 362 -10.71 5.16 12.04
C THR A 362 -10.88 6.44 12.85
N SER A 363 -12.13 6.73 13.22
CA SER A 363 -12.44 7.82 14.14
C SER A 363 -11.87 7.60 15.56
N SER A 364 -11.56 6.36 15.92
CA SER A 364 -10.86 6.01 17.18
C SER A 364 -9.34 6.19 17.09
N LYS A 365 -8.83 6.84 16.04
CA LYS A 365 -7.39 7.08 15.79
C LYS A 365 -6.55 5.81 15.61
N GLU A 366 -7.16 4.75 15.12
CA GLU A 366 -6.47 3.54 14.69
C GLU A 366 -6.35 3.52 13.17
N PHE A 367 -5.33 2.86 12.65
CA PHE A 367 -5.19 2.67 11.21
C PHE A 367 -4.50 1.34 10.87
N ASP A 368 -4.80 0.87 9.67
CA ASP A 368 -4.14 -0.27 9.07
C ASP A 368 -3.79 0.06 7.62
N THR A 369 -2.51 -0.01 7.29
CA THR A 369 -2.00 0.35 5.96
C THR A 369 -1.06 -0.72 5.42
N CYS A 370 -1.12 -0.96 4.12
CA CYS A 370 -0.19 -1.83 3.42
C CYS A 370 0.68 -1.04 2.44
N ILE A 371 1.84 -1.61 2.11
CA ILE A 371 2.71 -1.05 1.08
C ILE A 371 2.03 -1.22 -0.28
N THR A 372 2.07 -0.19 -1.14
CA THR A 372 1.58 -0.29 -2.51
C THR A 372 2.55 -1.08 -3.39
N LEU A 373 2.58 -2.39 -3.13
CA LEU A 373 3.23 -3.42 -3.91
C LEU A 373 2.19 -4.24 -4.67
N ARG A 374 2.57 -4.86 -5.77
CA ARG A 374 1.64 -5.66 -6.58
C ARG A 374 0.34 -4.91 -6.83
N THR A 375 0.50 -3.63 -7.14
CA THR A 375 -0.56 -2.65 -7.30
C THR A 375 -0.52 -2.09 -8.71
N ALA A 376 -1.69 -1.92 -9.30
CA ALA A 376 -1.87 -1.29 -10.59
C ALA A 376 -2.69 -0.01 -10.49
N LEU A 377 -2.33 0.95 -11.30
CA LEU A 377 -3.12 2.14 -11.60
C LEU A 377 -3.76 1.97 -12.97
N ILE A 378 -5.05 2.24 -13.08
CA ILE A 378 -5.74 2.35 -14.37
C ILE A 378 -6.14 3.80 -14.57
N LYS A 379 -5.62 4.40 -15.63
CA LYS A 379 -5.91 5.77 -16.02
C LYS A 379 -5.82 5.90 -17.54
N ASP A 380 -6.75 6.62 -18.16
CA ASP A 380 -6.79 6.87 -19.60
C ASP A 380 -6.65 5.55 -20.41
N ASP A 381 -7.45 4.52 -20.04
CA ASP A 381 -7.46 3.17 -20.63
C ASP A 381 -6.12 2.43 -20.63
N LYS A 382 -5.18 2.89 -19.80
CA LYS A 382 -3.90 2.25 -19.59
C LYS A 382 -3.80 1.65 -18.20
N PHE A 383 -3.20 0.49 -18.16
CA PHE A 383 -2.86 -0.27 -16.96
C PHE A 383 -1.37 -0.07 -16.66
N TYR A 384 -1.07 0.57 -15.54
CA TYR A 384 0.30 0.83 -15.09
C TYR A 384 0.65 -0.06 -13.92
N VAL A 385 1.77 -0.74 -14.01
CA VAL A 385 2.36 -1.55 -12.94
C VAL A 385 3.81 -1.12 -12.75
N GLN A 386 4.21 -0.86 -11.52
CA GLN A 386 5.61 -0.57 -11.20
C GLN A 386 6.17 -1.67 -10.27
N SER A 387 7.41 -2.04 -10.50
CA SER A 387 8.12 -3.06 -9.72
C SER A 387 9.58 -2.72 -9.62
N GLY A 388 10.21 -3.13 -8.51
CA GLY A 388 11.61 -2.84 -8.22
C GLY A 388 12.38 -4.06 -7.76
N ALA A 389 13.70 -3.90 -7.76
CA ALA A 389 14.67 -4.85 -7.23
C ALA A 389 15.60 -4.16 -6.24
N GLY A 390 15.95 -4.83 -5.16
CA GLY A 390 16.90 -4.38 -4.16
C GLY A 390 18.34 -4.56 -4.65
N ILE A 391 19.03 -3.45 -4.86
CA ILE A 391 20.41 -3.46 -5.34
C ILE A 391 21.37 -3.46 -4.16
N VAL A 392 22.22 -4.47 -4.12
CA VAL A 392 23.32 -4.66 -3.14
C VAL A 392 24.64 -4.82 -3.87
N ALA A 393 25.75 -4.92 -3.12
CA ALA A 393 27.10 -5.04 -3.67
C ALA A 393 27.24 -6.16 -4.73
N ASP A 394 26.63 -7.32 -4.46
CA ASP A 394 26.71 -8.51 -5.33
C ASP A 394 25.68 -8.52 -6.48
N SER A 395 24.82 -7.50 -6.57
CA SER A 395 23.78 -7.43 -7.59
C SER A 395 24.32 -7.50 -8.99
N ILE A 396 23.70 -8.33 -9.83
CA ILE A 396 24.02 -8.51 -11.24
C ILE A 396 22.97 -7.76 -12.08
N PRO A 397 23.35 -6.73 -12.85
CA PRO A 397 22.41 -5.85 -13.56
C PRO A 397 21.37 -6.58 -14.43
N GLU A 398 21.73 -7.69 -15.03
CA GLU A 398 20.81 -8.51 -15.84
C GLU A 398 19.77 -9.22 -14.98
N LYS A 399 20.19 -9.78 -13.83
CA LYS A 399 19.27 -10.49 -12.90
C LYS A 399 18.29 -9.51 -12.28
N GLU A 400 18.75 -8.33 -11.84
CA GLU A 400 17.89 -7.30 -11.23
C GLU A 400 16.86 -6.76 -12.24
N TYR A 401 17.27 -6.53 -13.49
CA TYR A 401 16.30 -6.19 -14.53
C TYR A 401 15.25 -7.28 -14.71
N GLN A 402 15.68 -8.54 -14.81
CA GLN A 402 14.77 -9.67 -15.01
C GLN A 402 13.82 -9.85 -13.80
N GLU A 403 14.30 -9.58 -12.59
CA GLU A 403 13.47 -9.61 -11.38
C GLU A 403 12.32 -8.60 -11.47
N THR A 404 12.59 -7.35 -11.87
CA THR A 404 11.52 -6.35 -12.03
C THR A 404 10.52 -6.77 -13.10
N VAL A 405 10.97 -7.34 -14.21
CA VAL A 405 10.08 -7.87 -15.27
C VAL A 405 9.21 -9.00 -14.73
N ASN A 406 9.78 -9.94 -13.98
CA ASN A 406 9.06 -11.08 -13.43
C ASN A 406 8.02 -10.66 -12.38
N LYS A 407 8.36 -9.71 -11.51
CA LYS A 407 7.42 -9.13 -10.53
C LYS A 407 6.24 -8.43 -11.21
N ALA A 408 6.47 -7.71 -12.30
CA ALA A 408 5.40 -7.06 -13.06
C ALA A 408 4.51 -8.05 -13.81
N LYS A 409 5.08 -9.15 -14.34
CA LYS A 409 4.33 -10.16 -15.11
C LYS A 409 3.14 -10.75 -14.34
N ALA A 410 3.25 -10.92 -13.02
CA ALA A 410 2.16 -11.47 -12.21
C ALA A 410 0.87 -10.63 -12.31
N LEU A 411 1.03 -9.28 -12.25
CA LEU A 411 -0.11 -8.37 -12.42
C LEU A 411 -0.50 -8.22 -13.88
N MET A 412 0.48 -8.21 -14.79
CA MET A 412 0.20 -8.07 -16.22
C MET A 412 -0.62 -9.25 -16.79
N LYS A 413 -0.53 -10.43 -16.18
CA LYS A 413 -1.39 -11.58 -16.51
C LYS A 413 -2.86 -11.34 -16.17
N ALA A 414 -3.16 -10.48 -15.19
CA ALA A 414 -4.56 -10.18 -14.85
C ALA A 414 -5.29 -9.41 -15.98
N VAL A 415 -4.55 -8.82 -16.90
CA VAL A 415 -5.07 -8.07 -18.07
C VAL A 415 -5.17 -8.99 -19.30
N ASP A 416 -4.55 -10.17 -19.27
CA ASP A 416 -4.68 -11.21 -20.28
C ASP A 416 -6.01 -11.95 -20.09
#